data_039db081071578b14b5d91ddb5c7e7b2
#
_entry.id   039db081071578b14b5d91ddb5c7e7b2
#
_cell.length_a   1.000
_cell.length_b   1.000
_cell.length_c   1.000
_cell.angle_alpha   90.00
_cell.angle_beta   90.00
_cell.angle_gamma   90.00
#
_symmetry.space_group_name_H-M   'P 1'
#
loop_
_entity.id
_entity.type
_entity.pdbx_description
1 polymer ?
#
loop_
_entity_poly.entity_id
_entity_poly.type
_entity_poly.pdbx_seq_one_letter_code
_entity_poly.pdbx_strand_id
1 'polypeptide(L)'
;MAKKEEKTVNGFDCLSVTSVQVFPFREGANLGKMLGLANVVLNDQLTISGMRIMDSENGLFVGYPHNPLYKGEDCRSSVFPITRALREHIENCVLEKYLYETENPTAKFEVELTHRDLSGAALQMEIIAKNETEAEAKAKERAIEIIPTTKESKKEWVILKVNKHE
;
A
#
# COMPACT_ATOMS: atom_id res chain seq x y z
N MET A 1 -29.88 -4.20 39.86
CA MET A 1 -29.61 -4.08 38.41
C MET A 1 -28.74 -2.83 38.23
N ALA A 2 -27.44 -3.02 38.03
CA ALA A 2 -26.50 -1.92 37.78
C ALA A 2 -26.68 -1.43 36.36
N LYS A 3 -27.04 -0.16 36.16
CA LYS A 3 -27.00 0.53 34.87
C LYS A 3 -25.55 0.54 34.38
N LYS A 4 -25.27 -0.15 33.27
CA LYS A 4 -24.04 -0.02 32.51
C LYS A 4 -24.06 1.42 31.99
N GLU A 5 -23.21 2.29 32.53
CA GLU A 5 -22.94 3.60 31.95
C GLU A 5 -22.39 3.40 30.53
N GLU A 6 -23.12 3.87 29.54
CA GLU A 6 -22.59 4.04 28.20
C GLU A 6 -21.44 5.06 28.28
N LYS A 7 -20.20 4.56 28.25
CA LYS A 7 -19.04 5.43 28.05
C LYS A 7 -19.20 6.13 26.71
N THR A 8 -19.35 7.43 26.73
CA THR A 8 -19.20 8.28 25.55
C THR A 8 -17.81 8.02 24.97
N VAL A 9 -17.80 7.41 23.78
CA VAL A 9 -16.57 7.08 23.04
C VAL A 9 -15.98 8.42 22.59
N ASN A 10 -14.94 8.90 23.29
CA ASN A 10 -14.11 9.96 22.78
C ASN A 10 -13.33 9.39 21.57
N GLY A 11 -12.97 10.21 20.57
CA GLY A 11 -12.37 9.76 19.30
C GLY A 11 -11.07 8.97 19.42
N PHE A 12 -10.56 8.72 20.62
CA PHE A 12 -9.43 7.86 20.95
C PHE A 12 -9.82 6.45 21.42
N ASP A 13 -11.09 6.20 21.69
CA ASP A 13 -11.57 4.93 22.26
C ASP A 13 -11.85 3.86 21.20
N CYS A 14 -11.82 4.24 19.91
CA CYS A 14 -12.00 3.33 18.78
C CYS A 14 -10.75 3.33 17.90
N LEU A 15 -10.15 2.15 17.73
CA LEU A 15 -9.11 1.94 16.72
C LEU A 15 -9.75 1.47 15.43
N SER A 16 -9.49 2.21 14.34
CA SER A 16 -9.92 1.85 13.00
C SER A 16 -8.73 1.86 12.04
N VAL A 17 -8.78 0.99 11.04
CA VAL A 17 -7.79 0.97 9.96
C VAL A 17 -8.08 2.12 9.01
N THR A 18 -7.14 3.07 8.87
CA THR A 18 -7.26 4.22 7.98
C THR A 18 -6.45 4.07 6.69
N SER A 19 -5.39 3.27 6.73
CA SER A 19 -4.60 2.95 5.54
C SER A 19 -3.94 1.59 5.65
N VAL A 20 -3.80 0.90 4.52
CA VAL A 20 -3.09 -0.36 4.40
C VAL A 20 -2.17 -0.29 3.19
N GLN A 21 -0.89 -0.60 3.41
CA GLN A 21 0.10 -0.79 2.35
C GLN A 21 0.51 -2.26 2.34
N VAL A 22 0.51 -2.87 1.18
CA VAL A 22 0.89 -4.27 1.01
C VAL A 22 2.00 -4.37 -0.03
N PHE A 23 2.95 -5.25 0.25
CA PHE A 23 4.11 -5.53 -0.59
C PHE A 23 4.14 -7.04 -0.91
N PRO A 24 3.39 -7.48 -1.94
CA PRO A 24 3.42 -8.87 -2.37
C PRO A 24 4.81 -9.27 -2.85
N PHE A 25 5.25 -10.48 -2.53
CA PHE A 25 6.48 -11.00 -3.09
C PHE A 25 6.24 -11.51 -4.50
N ARG A 26 7.24 -11.34 -5.38
CA ARG A 26 7.19 -11.86 -6.73
C ARG A 26 7.28 -13.40 -6.69
N GLU A 27 6.64 -14.04 -7.66
CA GLU A 27 6.77 -15.47 -7.86
C GLU A 27 8.26 -15.87 -7.97
N GLY A 28 8.63 -16.95 -7.29
CA GLY A 28 10.01 -17.46 -7.27
C GLY A 28 10.86 -16.97 -6.09
N ALA A 29 10.41 -16.02 -5.27
CA ALA A 29 11.04 -15.72 -3.99
C ALA A 29 10.77 -16.90 -3.03
N ASN A 30 11.76 -17.74 -2.80
CA ASN A 30 11.62 -18.92 -1.92
C ASN A 30 11.68 -18.51 -0.44
N LEU A 31 10.62 -17.83 0.03
CA LEU A 31 10.45 -17.37 1.41
C LEU A 31 9.51 -18.28 2.22
N GLY A 32 9.37 -19.53 1.78
CA GLY A 32 8.48 -20.52 2.40
C GLY A 32 7.02 -20.13 2.23
N LYS A 33 6.26 -20.16 3.33
CA LYS A 33 4.83 -19.82 3.34
C LYS A 33 4.54 -18.31 3.39
N MET A 34 5.56 -17.44 3.36
CA MET A 34 5.39 -15.99 3.42
C MET A 34 5.19 -15.42 2.02
N LEU A 35 4.04 -14.80 1.79
CA LEU A 35 3.61 -14.27 0.50
C LEU A 35 3.83 -12.77 0.33
N GLY A 36 4.00 -12.04 1.43
CA GLY A 36 4.22 -10.60 1.38
C GLY A 36 4.35 -9.97 2.75
N LEU A 37 4.59 -8.68 2.75
CA LEU A 37 4.60 -7.83 3.94
C LEU A 37 3.46 -6.82 3.87
N ALA A 38 3.04 -6.34 5.04
CA ALA A 38 2.06 -5.26 5.13
C ALA A 38 2.38 -4.27 6.25
N ASN A 39 1.96 -3.02 6.02
CA ASN A 39 1.91 -1.97 7.02
C ASN A 39 0.46 -1.50 7.15
N VAL A 40 0.03 -1.28 8.38
CA VAL A 40 -1.32 -0.82 8.70
C VAL A 40 -1.24 0.47 9.49
N VAL A 41 -2.00 1.47 9.10
CA VAL A 41 -2.15 2.73 9.83
C VAL A 41 -3.48 2.71 10.56
N LEU A 42 -3.45 3.02 11.85
CA LEU A 42 -4.62 3.13 12.71
C LEU A 42 -4.87 4.60 13.04
N ASN A 43 -6.08 5.08 12.78
CA ASN A 43 -6.56 6.45 13.07
C ASN A 43 -5.63 7.57 12.55
N ASP A 44 -4.86 7.34 11.48
CA ASP A 44 -3.82 8.24 10.96
C ASP A 44 -2.76 8.67 12.00
N GLN A 45 -2.62 7.89 13.08
CA GLN A 45 -1.76 8.24 14.23
C GLN A 45 -0.74 7.15 14.57
N LEU A 46 -1.03 5.89 14.27
CA LEU A 46 -0.15 4.78 14.60
C LEU A 46 0.05 3.86 13.39
N THR A 47 1.30 3.61 13.04
CA THR A 47 1.65 2.63 12.01
C THR A 47 2.19 1.35 12.66
N ILE A 48 1.60 0.22 12.28
CA ILE A 48 2.11 -1.13 12.58
C ILE A 48 2.80 -1.63 11.31
N SER A 49 4.13 -1.74 11.34
CA SER A 49 4.95 -2.18 10.20
C SER A 49 5.45 -3.60 10.38
N GLY A 50 5.74 -4.28 9.25
CA GLY A 50 6.34 -5.61 9.26
C GLY A 50 5.35 -6.73 9.61
N MET A 51 4.07 -6.52 9.35
CA MET A 51 3.09 -7.61 9.36
C MET A 51 3.38 -8.54 8.18
N ARG A 52 3.17 -9.83 8.36
CA ARG A 52 3.47 -10.87 7.37
C ARG A 52 2.20 -11.50 6.85
N ILE A 53 2.09 -11.58 5.53
CA ILE A 53 0.99 -12.32 4.88
C ILE A 53 1.51 -13.72 4.63
N MET A 54 0.81 -14.70 5.18
CA MET A 54 1.22 -16.09 5.22
C MET A 54 0.16 -16.97 4.57
N ASP A 55 0.61 -18.03 3.92
CA ASP A 55 -0.24 -19.12 3.46
C ASP A 55 -0.23 -20.29 4.44
N SER A 56 -1.40 -20.86 4.69
CA SER A 56 -1.56 -22.05 5.52
C SER A 56 -2.58 -23.01 4.93
N GLU A 57 -2.65 -24.22 5.47
CA GLU A 57 -3.65 -25.23 5.07
C GLU A 57 -5.10 -24.74 5.25
N ASN A 58 -5.32 -23.76 6.14
CA ASN A 58 -6.62 -23.16 6.40
C ASN A 58 -6.86 -21.85 5.61
N GLY A 59 -5.95 -21.49 4.71
CA GLY A 59 -5.99 -20.28 3.91
C GLY A 59 -5.03 -19.20 4.37
N LEU A 60 -5.21 -17.99 3.81
CA LEU A 60 -4.36 -16.84 4.10
C LEU A 60 -4.59 -16.31 5.51
N PHE A 61 -3.52 -15.93 6.18
CA PHE A 61 -3.59 -15.26 7.47
C PHE A 61 -2.51 -14.19 7.63
N VAL A 62 -2.71 -13.30 8.60
CA VAL A 62 -1.78 -12.20 8.88
C VAL A 62 -1.01 -12.47 10.18
N GLY A 63 0.31 -12.53 10.08
CA GLY A 63 1.22 -12.61 11.21
C GLY A 63 1.63 -11.22 11.68
N TYR A 64 1.50 -10.95 12.97
CA TYR A 64 1.92 -9.69 13.56
C TYR A 64 3.44 -9.63 13.80
N PRO A 65 4.03 -8.41 13.89
CA PRO A 65 5.45 -8.23 14.14
C PRO A 65 5.86 -8.94 15.42
N HIS A 66 6.93 -9.77 15.34
CA HIS A 66 7.42 -10.51 16.45
C HIS A 66 8.50 -9.81 17.27
N ASN A 67 8.58 -10.06 18.55
CA ASN A 67 9.62 -9.50 19.40
C ASN A 67 10.94 -10.26 19.17
N PRO A 68 11.96 -9.64 18.55
CA PRO A 68 13.23 -10.30 18.25
C PRO A 68 14.06 -10.61 19.50
N LEU A 69 13.73 -9.99 20.64
CA LEU A 69 14.40 -10.22 21.91
C LEU A 69 13.79 -11.37 22.72
N TYR A 70 12.64 -11.88 22.31
CA TYR A 70 12.01 -13.00 22.99
C TYR A 70 12.62 -14.32 22.53
N LYS A 71 13.24 -15.03 23.47
CA LYS A 71 13.93 -16.31 23.22
C LYS A 71 13.17 -17.55 23.70
N GLY A 72 11.86 -17.42 24.04
CA GLY A 72 11.02 -18.54 24.41
C GLY A 72 10.63 -19.38 23.20
N GLU A 73 10.06 -20.57 23.45
CA GLU A 73 9.60 -21.49 22.40
C GLU A 73 8.41 -20.93 21.61
N ASP A 74 7.60 -20.08 22.24
CA ASP A 74 6.45 -19.43 21.59
C ASP A 74 6.84 -18.12 20.91
N CYS A 75 6.37 -17.92 19.67
CA CYS A 75 6.50 -16.65 18.97
C CYS A 75 5.63 -15.58 19.64
N ARG A 76 6.24 -14.62 20.36
CA ARG A 76 5.50 -13.48 20.92
C ARG A 76 5.55 -12.29 19.99
N SER A 77 4.36 -11.82 19.56
CA SER A 77 4.24 -10.58 18.83
C SER A 77 4.55 -9.38 19.72
N SER A 78 5.31 -8.41 19.20
CA SER A 78 5.61 -7.16 19.89
C SER A 78 4.40 -6.21 19.91
N VAL A 79 3.54 -6.32 18.90
CA VAL A 79 2.28 -5.58 18.76
C VAL A 79 1.22 -6.56 18.26
N PHE A 80 0.04 -6.54 18.87
CA PHE A 80 -1.10 -7.37 18.44
C PHE A 80 -2.42 -6.80 19.01
N PRO A 81 -3.56 -6.97 18.33
CA PRO A 81 -4.85 -6.62 18.85
C PRO A 81 -5.25 -7.50 20.03
N ILE A 82 -5.76 -6.92 21.10
CA ILE A 82 -6.23 -7.65 22.27
C ILE A 82 -7.70 -8.09 22.13
N THR A 83 -8.47 -7.44 21.25
CA THR A 83 -9.86 -7.80 20.98
C THR A 83 -9.94 -8.58 19.66
N ARG A 84 -10.85 -9.58 19.64
CA ARG A 84 -11.11 -10.36 18.43
C ARG A 84 -11.62 -9.49 17.28
N ALA A 85 -12.55 -8.58 17.59
CA ALA A 85 -13.14 -7.70 16.58
C ALA A 85 -12.09 -6.82 15.86
N LEU A 86 -11.15 -6.22 16.60
CA LEU A 86 -10.08 -5.42 16.00
C LEU A 86 -9.11 -6.30 15.19
N ARG A 87 -8.82 -7.51 15.67
CA ARG A 87 -7.98 -8.46 14.95
C ARG A 87 -8.60 -8.80 13.60
N GLU A 88 -9.84 -9.26 13.58
CA GLU A 88 -10.58 -9.63 12.36
C GLU A 88 -10.67 -8.43 11.40
N HIS A 89 -10.92 -7.23 11.92
CA HIS A 89 -10.96 -6.03 11.09
C HIS A 89 -9.62 -5.73 10.40
N ILE A 90 -8.51 -5.75 11.15
CA ILE A 90 -7.17 -5.52 10.58
C ILE A 90 -6.82 -6.62 9.57
N GLU A 91 -7.04 -7.89 9.91
CA GLU A 91 -6.72 -9.02 9.04
C GLU A 91 -7.51 -8.97 7.73
N ASN A 92 -8.81 -8.67 7.78
CA ASN A 92 -9.64 -8.50 6.58
C ASN A 92 -9.14 -7.35 5.70
N CYS A 93 -8.89 -6.17 6.26
CA CYS A 93 -8.35 -5.04 5.49
C CYS A 93 -7.02 -5.36 4.80
N VAL A 94 -6.12 -6.08 5.48
CA VAL A 94 -4.82 -6.48 4.92
C VAL A 94 -5.00 -7.51 3.82
N LEU A 95 -5.82 -8.54 4.04
CA LEU A 95 -6.02 -9.62 3.06
C LEU A 95 -6.79 -9.13 1.82
N GLU A 96 -7.82 -8.30 1.98
CA GLU A 96 -8.52 -7.66 0.85
C GLU A 96 -7.55 -6.82 0.01
N LYS A 97 -6.71 -6.02 0.66
CA LYS A 97 -5.71 -5.22 -0.03
C LYS A 97 -4.67 -6.09 -0.74
N TYR A 98 -4.23 -7.20 -0.12
CA TYR A 98 -3.30 -8.14 -0.72
C TYR A 98 -3.88 -8.80 -1.98
N LEU A 99 -5.11 -9.30 -1.92
CA LEU A 99 -5.78 -9.89 -3.08
C LEU A 99 -5.91 -8.86 -4.22
N TYR A 100 -6.32 -7.64 -3.89
CA TYR A 100 -6.41 -6.57 -4.87
C TYR A 100 -5.06 -6.27 -5.55
N GLU A 101 -3.95 -6.21 -4.79
CA GLU A 101 -2.62 -5.93 -5.36
C GLU A 101 -2.07 -7.11 -6.17
N THR A 102 -2.41 -8.36 -5.83
CA THR A 102 -2.02 -9.54 -6.60
C THR A 102 -2.80 -9.71 -7.88
N GLU A 103 -4.09 -9.32 -7.89
CA GLU A 103 -4.92 -9.30 -9.10
C GLU A 103 -4.56 -8.13 -10.05
N ASN A 104 -4.02 -7.04 -9.49
CA ASN A 104 -3.65 -5.82 -10.22
C ASN A 104 -2.16 -5.47 -10.00
N PRO A 105 -1.23 -6.31 -10.47
CA PRO A 105 0.19 -6.08 -10.26
C PRO A 105 0.66 -4.81 -10.96
N THR A 106 1.55 -4.07 -10.29
CA THR A 106 2.20 -2.91 -10.91
C THR A 106 3.29 -3.35 -11.88
N ALA A 107 3.38 -2.65 -13.00
CA ALA A 107 4.45 -2.82 -14.00
C ALA A 107 5.24 -1.52 -14.16
N LYS A 108 6.42 -1.60 -14.75
CA LYS A 108 7.18 -0.43 -15.16
C LYS A 108 6.72 0.01 -16.54
N PHE A 109 6.46 1.29 -16.66
CA PHE A 109 6.13 1.95 -17.93
C PHE A 109 7.19 3.01 -18.24
N GLU A 110 7.66 3.04 -19.45
CA GLU A 110 8.44 4.13 -19.99
C GLU A 110 7.49 5.12 -20.67
N VAL A 111 7.42 6.33 -20.17
CA VAL A 111 6.50 7.35 -20.66
C VAL A 111 7.30 8.51 -21.22
N GLU A 112 7.01 8.87 -22.48
CA GLU A 112 7.56 10.03 -23.16
C GLU A 112 6.48 11.12 -23.28
N LEU A 113 6.79 12.31 -22.80
CA LEU A 113 5.89 13.47 -22.82
C LEU A 113 6.56 14.68 -23.47
N THR A 114 5.76 15.53 -24.07
CA THR A 114 6.18 16.85 -24.55
C THR A 114 5.28 17.95 -24.00
N HIS A 115 5.80 19.15 -23.93
CA HIS A 115 5.02 20.33 -23.53
C HIS A 115 4.68 21.19 -24.76
N ARG A 116 3.44 21.64 -24.88
CA ARG A 116 2.96 22.36 -26.07
C ARG A 116 3.71 23.66 -26.34
N ASP A 117 4.08 24.37 -25.25
CA ASP A 117 4.72 25.69 -25.36
C ASP A 117 6.24 25.62 -25.31
N LEU A 118 6.83 24.49 -25.00
CA LEU A 118 8.27 24.25 -24.96
C LEU A 118 8.69 23.42 -26.18
N SER A 119 8.83 24.08 -27.34
CA SER A 119 9.19 23.36 -28.56
C SER A 119 10.53 22.64 -28.43
N GLY A 120 10.51 21.32 -28.59
CA GLY A 120 11.67 20.43 -28.48
C GLY A 120 11.97 19.88 -27.08
N ALA A 121 11.18 20.20 -26.06
CA ALA A 121 11.32 19.59 -24.76
C ALA A 121 10.56 18.24 -24.73
N ALA A 122 11.29 17.14 -24.77
CA ALA A 122 10.76 15.81 -24.49
C ALA A 122 11.28 15.34 -23.13
N LEU A 123 10.39 14.85 -22.27
CA LEU A 123 10.71 14.20 -21.01
C LEU A 123 10.45 12.70 -21.16
N GLN A 124 11.45 11.90 -20.83
CA GLN A 124 11.33 10.45 -20.77
C GLN A 124 11.52 10.03 -19.33
N MET A 125 10.60 9.22 -18.80
CA MET A 125 10.65 8.78 -17.41
C MET A 125 10.08 7.38 -17.23
N GLU A 126 10.65 6.65 -16.26
CA GLU A 126 10.10 5.38 -15.80
C GLU A 126 9.06 5.62 -14.73
N ILE A 127 7.87 5.05 -14.92
CA ILE A 127 6.72 5.14 -14.01
C ILE A 127 6.27 3.74 -13.62
N ILE A 128 6.06 3.54 -12.33
CA ILE A 128 5.45 2.31 -11.81
C ILE A 128 3.94 2.53 -11.68
N ALA A 129 3.17 1.75 -12.43
CA ALA A 129 1.70 1.86 -12.49
C ALA A 129 1.05 0.50 -12.74
N LYS A 130 -0.26 0.40 -12.54
CA LYS A 130 -1.04 -0.81 -12.79
C LYS A 130 -1.45 -0.94 -14.26
N ASN A 131 -1.65 0.19 -14.92
CA ASN A 131 -2.05 0.28 -16.32
C ASN A 131 -1.51 1.55 -16.96
N GLU A 132 -1.64 1.66 -18.28
CA GLU A 132 -1.16 2.79 -19.06
C GLU A 132 -1.80 4.13 -18.64
N THR A 133 -3.11 4.13 -18.37
CA THR A 133 -3.83 5.35 -17.93
C THR A 133 -3.29 5.91 -16.63
N GLU A 134 -2.99 5.03 -15.66
CA GLU A 134 -2.36 5.43 -14.39
C GLU A 134 -0.92 5.91 -14.62
N ALA A 135 -0.17 5.24 -15.52
CA ALA A 135 1.18 5.65 -15.88
C ALA A 135 1.20 7.06 -16.50
N GLU A 136 0.28 7.34 -17.42
CA GLU A 136 0.13 8.68 -18.02
C GLU A 136 -0.21 9.76 -16.99
N ALA A 137 -1.15 9.46 -16.08
CA ALA A 137 -1.54 10.42 -15.03
C ALA A 137 -0.36 10.75 -14.10
N LYS A 138 0.34 9.73 -13.62
CA LYS A 138 1.52 9.90 -12.77
C LYS A 138 2.67 10.60 -13.49
N ALA A 139 2.87 10.30 -14.77
CA ALA A 139 3.91 10.95 -15.59
C ALA A 139 3.65 12.44 -15.73
N LYS A 140 2.40 12.85 -15.99
CA LYS A 140 2.01 14.27 -16.06
C LYS A 140 2.20 15.00 -14.73
N GLU A 141 1.85 14.36 -13.61
CA GLU A 141 2.08 14.94 -12.28
C GLU A 141 3.58 15.17 -12.01
N ARG A 142 4.39 14.14 -12.29
CA ARG A 142 5.84 14.22 -12.09
C ARG A 142 6.52 15.22 -13.06
N ALA A 143 6.01 15.35 -14.28
CA ALA A 143 6.51 16.36 -15.23
C ALA A 143 6.31 17.78 -14.71
N ILE A 144 5.19 18.07 -14.05
CA ILE A 144 4.91 19.37 -13.43
C ILE A 144 5.83 19.65 -12.23
N GLU A 145 6.20 18.62 -11.47
CA GLU A 145 7.15 18.77 -10.36
C GLU A 145 8.57 19.09 -10.87
N ILE A 146 8.97 18.47 -11.98
CA ILE A 146 10.30 18.66 -12.59
C ILE A 146 10.40 20.04 -13.28
N ILE A 147 9.36 20.42 -13.99
CA ILE A 147 9.28 21.72 -14.70
C ILE A 147 8.03 22.43 -14.19
N PRO A 148 8.15 23.21 -13.10
CA PRO A 148 7.01 23.94 -12.54
C PRO A 148 6.60 25.07 -13.47
N THR A 149 5.67 24.77 -14.34
CA THR A 149 4.93 25.73 -15.15
C THR A 149 3.63 26.08 -14.42
N THR A 150 2.99 27.21 -14.75
CA THR A 150 1.83 27.76 -14.04
C THR A 150 0.71 26.76 -13.76
N LYS A 151 -0.21 27.05 -12.83
CA LYS A 151 -1.28 26.15 -12.30
C LYS A 151 -2.19 25.47 -13.33
N GLU A 152 -2.15 25.83 -14.61
CA GLU A 152 -2.91 25.20 -15.71
C GLU A 152 -2.13 24.10 -16.44
N SER A 153 -0.90 23.83 -16.05
CA SER A 153 0.08 23.05 -16.81
C SER A 153 -0.22 21.55 -17.00
N LYS A 154 -1.14 20.95 -16.24
CA LYS A 154 -1.53 19.54 -16.48
C LYS A 154 -2.08 19.29 -17.88
N LYS A 155 -2.75 20.30 -18.48
CA LYS A 155 -3.37 20.20 -19.80
C LYS A 155 -2.37 20.41 -20.95
N GLU A 156 -1.21 20.99 -20.65
CA GLU A 156 -0.20 21.34 -21.63
C GLU A 156 0.80 20.21 -21.88
N TRP A 157 0.93 19.27 -20.95
CA TRP A 157 1.71 18.06 -21.13
C TRP A 157 0.97 17.03 -21.97
N VAL A 158 1.56 16.66 -23.10
CA VAL A 158 1.02 15.70 -24.07
C VAL A 158 1.86 14.43 -24.02
N ILE A 159 1.20 13.29 -23.85
CA ILE A 159 1.83 11.98 -23.93
C ILE A 159 2.17 11.71 -25.41
N LEU A 160 3.41 11.39 -25.70
CA LEU A 160 3.88 10.97 -27.02
C LEU A 160 3.87 9.45 -27.13
N LYS A 161 4.31 8.78 -26.08
CA LYS A 161 4.47 7.32 -26.08
C LYS A 161 4.40 6.75 -24.68
N VAL A 162 3.79 5.57 -24.56
CA VAL A 162 3.80 4.76 -23.36
C VAL A 162 4.19 3.35 -23.77
N ASN A 163 5.24 2.80 -23.16
CA ASN A 163 5.69 1.44 -23.38
C ASN A 163 5.70 0.72 -22.04
N LYS A 164 5.13 -0.47 -21.99
CA LYS A 164 5.27 -1.36 -20.84
C LYS A 164 6.57 -2.14 -20.97
N HIS A 165 7.40 -2.13 -19.93
CA HIS A 165 8.53 -3.06 -19.82
C HIS A 165 8.01 -4.43 -19.36
N GLU A 166 8.40 -5.47 -20.09
CA GLU A 166 8.15 -6.85 -19.71
C GLU A 166 8.99 -7.29 -18.49
#